data_016b51194ae9528a6b6e14f82dadbd5a
#
_entry.id   016b51194ae9528a6b6e14f82dadbd5a
#
_cell.length_a   1.000
_cell.length_b   1.000
_cell.length_c   1.000
_cell.angle_alpha   90.00
_cell.angle_beta   90.00
_cell.angle_gamma   90.00
#
_symmetry.space_group_name_H-M   'P 1'
#
loop_
_entity.id
_entity.type
_entity.pdbx_description
1 polymer ?
#
loop_
_entity_poly.entity_id
_entity_poly.type
_entity_poly.pdbx_seq_one_letter_code
_entity_poly.pdbx_strand_id
1 'polypeptide(L)'
;KGYNEADIVWAEFFDGVAALRNDREMIIYMIAHTRIERFESPETEPYDRYTIKLHKRAAALAQEKADAVFFLNQRTSVVENKSDKGSMRGGGLGPRTLFTERRPAYEAKNRYGLPPEIPVGEVDKMADTWDGILEYVFN
;
A
#
# COMPACT_ATOMS: atom_id res chain seq x y z
N LYS A 1 5.27 29.21 5.99
CA LYS A 1 6.56 29.18 5.25
C LYS A 1 7.16 27.76 5.17
N GLY A 2 7.21 26.97 6.27
CA GLY A 2 7.86 25.65 6.28
C GLY A 2 7.22 24.55 5.42
N TYR A 3 5.92 24.62 5.17
CA TYR A 3 5.23 23.58 4.35
C TYR A 3 5.63 23.62 2.86
N ASN A 4 5.89 24.80 2.30
CA ASN A 4 6.32 24.92 0.91
C ASN A 4 7.74 24.41 0.71
N GLU A 5 8.62 24.59 1.70
CA GLU A 5 10.00 24.07 1.64
C GLU A 5 10.01 22.54 1.69
N ALA A 6 9.19 21.92 2.54
CA ALA A 6 9.05 20.47 2.59
C ALA A 6 8.49 19.89 1.28
N ASP A 7 7.52 20.56 0.65
CA ASP A 7 6.94 20.12 -0.61
C ASP A 7 8.01 20.15 -1.74
N ILE A 8 8.88 21.16 -1.76
CA ILE A 8 9.99 21.25 -2.72
C ILE A 8 10.97 20.08 -2.52
N VAL A 9 11.37 19.81 -1.28
CA VAL A 9 12.30 18.71 -0.97
C VAL A 9 11.71 17.35 -1.39
N TRP A 10 10.42 17.14 -1.17
CA TRP A 10 9.75 15.92 -1.63
C TRP A 10 9.70 15.80 -3.15
N ALA A 11 9.44 16.91 -3.85
CA ALA A 11 9.45 16.92 -5.32
C ALA A 11 10.85 16.60 -5.86
N GLU A 12 11.89 17.23 -5.35
CA GLU A 12 13.30 16.96 -5.71
C GLU A 12 13.70 15.51 -5.44
N PHE A 13 13.27 14.95 -4.30
CA PHE A 13 13.50 13.55 -3.97
C PHE A 13 12.89 12.61 -5.02
N PHE A 14 11.61 12.81 -5.37
CA PHE A 14 10.94 11.97 -6.37
C PHE A 14 11.48 12.18 -7.79
N ASP A 15 11.93 13.38 -8.13
CA ASP A 15 12.60 13.62 -9.41
C ASP A 15 13.95 12.90 -9.48
N GLY A 16 14.70 12.86 -8.38
CA GLY A 16 15.91 12.05 -8.26
C GLY A 16 15.65 10.55 -8.39
N VAL A 17 14.59 10.05 -7.76
CA VAL A 17 14.13 8.66 -7.91
C VAL A 17 13.77 8.34 -9.36
N ALA A 18 13.04 9.25 -10.03
CA ALA A 18 12.68 9.09 -11.44
C ALA A 18 13.91 9.08 -12.36
N ALA A 19 14.93 9.92 -12.09
CA ALA A 19 16.18 9.92 -12.83
C ALA A 19 16.93 8.58 -12.68
N LEU A 20 17.04 8.03 -11.47
CA LEU A 20 17.65 6.71 -11.25
C LEU A 20 16.93 5.61 -12.03
N ARG A 21 15.60 5.65 -12.05
CA ARG A 21 14.80 4.70 -12.83
C ARG A 21 15.07 4.83 -14.34
N ASN A 22 15.03 6.06 -14.87
CA ASN A 22 15.08 6.30 -16.29
C ASN A 22 16.50 6.20 -16.87
N ASP A 23 17.49 6.74 -16.15
CA ASP A 23 18.86 6.85 -16.64
C ASP A 23 19.71 5.62 -16.29
N ARG A 24 19.31 4.88 -15.26
CA ARG A 24 20.02 3.70 -14.74
C ARG A 24 19.24 2.41 -14.82
N GLU A 25 18.03 2.44 -15.37
CA GLU A 25 17.14 1.27 -15.49
C GLU A 25 16.90 0.54 -14.15
N MET A 26 16.84 1.32 -13.06
CA MET A 26 16.68 0.76 -11.71
C MET A 26 15.22 0.51 -11.38
N ILE A 27 14.96 -0.60 -10.69
CA ILE A 27 13.69 -0.83 -9.98
C ILE A 27 13.86 -0.27 -8.56
N ILE A 28 12.96 0.60 -8.15
CA ILE A 28 13.05 1.28 -6.86
C ILE A 28 11.85 0.89 -6.01
N TYR A 29 12.11 0.26 -4.88
CA TYR A 29 11.10 -0.09 -3.90
C TYR A 29 11.13 0.90 -2.74
N MET A 30 9.99 1.52 -2.47
CA MET A 30 9.80 2.37 -1.30
C MET A 30 8.86 1.70 -0.31
N ILE A 31 9.33 1.48 0.90
CA ILE A 31 8.55 0.87 1.97
C ILE A 31 8.03 1.97 2.89
N ALA A 32 6.75 1.97 3.16
CA ALA A 32 6.10 2.94 4.03
C ALA A 32 5.18 2.26 5.05
N HIS A 33 5.10 2.84 6.24
CA HIS A 33 4.10 2.46 7.23
C HIS A 33 2.73 3.04 6.88
N THR A 34 1.69 2.39 7.36
CA THR A 34 0.32 2.89 7.27
C THR A 34 -0.14 3.54 8.58
N ARG A 35 -1.14 4.38 8.48
CA ARG A 35 -1.97 4.85 9.58
C ARG A 35 -3.44 4.72 9.20
N ILE A 36 -4.31 4.65 10.20
CA ILE A 36 -5.76 4.75 9.99
C ILE A 36 -6.15 6.21 10.06
N GLU A 37 -6.94 6.64 9.10
CA GLU A 37 -7.43 8.01 8.99
C GLU A 37 -8.93 7.98 8.65
N ARG A 38 -9.71 8.88 9.27
CA ARG A 38 -11.12 9.06 8.96
C ARG A 38 -11.27 9.72 7.60
N PHE A 39 -12.06 9.11 6.73
CA PHE A 39 -12.35 9.63 5.39
C PHE A 39 -13.78 10.12 5.31
N GLU A 40 -13.93 11.39 4.98
CA GLU A 40 -15.22 12.04 4.69
C GLU A 40 -15.52 11.88 3.21
N SER A 41 -16.58 11.15 2.89
CA SER A 41 -17.05 10.95 1.52
C SER A 41 -18.31 11.76 1.27
N PRO A 42 -18.45 12.43 0.10
CA PRO A 42 -19.72 13.05 -0.27
C PRO A 42 -20.83 12.06 -0.63
N GLU A 43 -20.48 10.81 -0.89
CA GLU A 43 -21.37 9.78 -1.40
C GLU A 43 -21.75 8.71 -0.38
N THR A 44 -20.96 8.59 0.71
CA THR A 44 -21.15 7.55 1.72
C THR A 44 -20.99 8.11 3.12
N GLU A 45 -21.47 7.39 4.14
CA GLU A 45 -21.13 7.68 5.53
C GLU A 45 -19.60 7.69 5.72
N PRO A 46 -19.08 8.57 6.61
CA PRO A 46 -17.66 8.61 6.90
C PRO A 46 -17.13 7.26 7.41
N TYR A 47 -15.98 6.82 6.88
CA TYR A 47 -15.36 5.56 7.24
C TYR A 47 -13.87 5.69 7.46
N ASP A 48 -13.28 4.71 8.15
CA ASP A 48 -11.85 4.65 8.41
C ASP A 48 -11.14 3.93 7.26
N ARG A 49 -9.98 4.47 6.85
CA ARG A 49 -9.17 3.88 5.80
C ARG A 49 -7.68 3.89 6.15
N TYR A 50 -6.94 2.96 5.58
CA TYR A 50 -5.49 2.94 5.65
C TYR A 50 -4.91 3.96 4.66
N THR A 51 -4.00 4.80 5.16
CA THR A 51 -3.25 5.74 4.35
C THR A 51 -1.75 5.62 4.64
N ILE A 52 -0.91 6.10 3.74
CA ILE A 52 0.54 6.16 3.97
C ILE A 52 0.81 7.13 5.14
N LYS A 53 1.64 6.70 6.09
CA LYS A 53 2.03 7.51 7.25
C LYS A 53 3.05 8.58 6.85
N LEU A 54 2.64 9.47 5.97
CA LEU A 54 3.37 10.66 5.54
C LEU A 54 2.48 11.90 5.67
N HIS A 55 3.09 13.08 5.57
CA HIS A 55 2.33 14.31 5.40
C HIS A 55 1.44 14.20 4.14
N LYS A 56 0.22 14.74 4.20
CA LYS A 56 -0.81 14.54 3.17
C LYS A 56 -0.32 14.84 1.74
N ARG A 57 0.41 15.94 1.55
CA ARG A 57 0.97 16.32 0.23
C ARG A 57 2.06 15.37 -0.23
N ALA A 58 2.97 14.98 0.67
CA ALA A 58 4.02 14.01 0.35
C ALA A 58 3.44 12.64 0.01
N ALA A 59 2.42 12.17 0.72
CA ALA A 59 1.71 10.93 0.42
C ALA A 59 1.03 10.98 -0.95
N ALA A 60 0.37 12.10 -1.28
CA ALA A 60 -0.26 12.29 -2.60
C ALA A 60 0.79 12.28 -3.73
N LEU A 61 1.90 12.99 -3.55
CA LEU A 61 2.99 13.03 -4.52
C LEU A 61 3.64 11.64 -4.71
N ALA A 62 3.87 10.90 -3.62
CA ALA A 62 4.39 9.53 -3.69
C ALA A 62 3.48 8.62 -4.51
N GLN A 63 2.17 8.69 -4.27
CA GLN A 63 1.19 7.89 -5.01
C GLN A 63 1.09 8.30 -6.48
N GLU A 64 1.20 9.58 -6.78
CA GLU A 64 1.17 10.09 -8.14
C GLU A 64 2.39 9.62 -8.94
N LYS A 65 3.58 9.77 -8.38
CA LYS A 65 4.86 9.46 -9.04
C LYS A 65 5.15 7.96 -9.16
N ALA A 66 4.69 7.14 -8.22
CA ALA A 66 4.88 5.69 -8.27
C ALA A 66 4.13 5.05 -9.45
N ASP A 67 4.75 4.08 -10.11
CA ASP A 67 4.10 3.27 -11.15
C ASP A 67 3.13 2.26 -10.58
N ALA A 68 3.45 1.72 -9.41
CA ALA A 68 2.58 0.86 -8.64
C ALA A 68 2.61 1.24 -7.16
N VAL A 69 1.48 1.10 -6.50
CA VAL A 69 1.33 1.25 -5.05
C VAL A 69 0.60 0.02 -4.54
N PHE A 70 1.25 -0.71 -3.66
CA PHE A 70 0.71 -1.94 -3.10
C PHE A 70 0.39 -1.75 -1.63
N PHE A 71 -0.74 -2.30 -1.22
CA PHE A 71 -1.10 -2.39 0.19
C PHE A 71 -0.89 -3.82 0.68
N LEU A 72 0.10 -4.02 1.55
CA LEU A 72 0.36 -5.31 2.16
C LEU A 72 -0.39 -5.40 3.48
N ASN A 73 -1.27 -6.38 3.60
CA ASN A 73 -2.00 -6.64 4.84
C ASN A 73 -2.19 -8.13 5.08
N GLN A 74 -2.47 -8.45 6.32
CA GLN A 74 -2.79 -9.79 6.77
C GLN A 74 -4.23 -9.80 7.25
N ARG A 75 -5.08 -10.63 6.62
CA ARG A 75 -6.48 -10.74 7.04
C ARG A 75 -6.55 -11.34 8.44
N THR A 76 -7.12 -10.60 9.36
CA THR A 76 -7.49 -11.10 10.68
C THR A 76 -8.93 -11.55 10.65
N SER A 77 -9.21 -12.81 10.98
CA SER A 77 -10.57 -13.24 11.24
C SER A 77 -10.92 -12.95 12.70
N VAL A 78 -12.02 -12.26 12.92
CA VAL A 78 -12.60 -12.11 14.25
C VAL A 78 -13.56 -13.27 14.45
N VAL A 79 -13.25 -14.18 15.36
CA VAL A 79 -14.15 -15.28 15.72
C VAL A 79 -14.98 -14.85 16.92
N GLU A 80 -16.28 -14.80 16.74
CA GLU A 80 -17.23 -14.59 17.83
C GLU A 80 -17.32 -15.86 18.68
N ASN A 81 -16.87 -15.80 19.93
CA ASN A 81 -17.04 -16.91 20.85
C ASN A 81 -18.50 -17.03 21.25
N LYS A 82 -19.17 -18.08 20.78
CA LYS A 82 -20.57 -18.39 21.15
C LYS A 82 -20.77 -18.71 22.62
N SER A 83 -19.71 -18.93 23.39
CA SER A 83 -19.79 -19.30 24.81
C SER A 83 -19.69 -18.16 25.82
N ASP A 84 -19.16 -16.98 25.37
CA ASP A 84 -19.07 -15.79 26.24
C ASP A 84 -19.68 -14.60 25.48
N LYS A 85 -20.88 -14.19 25.89
CA LYS A 85 -21.55 -13.02 25.34
C LYS A 85 -20.69 -11.77 25.53
N GLY A 86 -19.96 -11.37 24.49
CA GLY A 86 -19.23 -10.11 24.44
C GLY A 86 -17.71 -10.20 24.39
N SER A 87 -17.10 -11.38 24.34
CA SER A 87 -15.65 -11.51 24.18
C SER A 87 -15.29 -11.81 22.73
N MET A 88 -14.80 -10.80 22.01
CA MET A 88 -14.15 -10.97 20.70
C MET A 88 -12.69 -11.37 20.90
N ARG A 89 -12.31 -12.57 20.49
CA ARG A 89 -10.90 -12.96 20.39
C ARG A 89 -10.46 -12.86 18.93
N GLY A 90 -9.30 -12.25 18.69
CA GLY A 90 -8.66 -12.30 17.40
C GLY A 90 -8.42 -13.76 16.99
N GLY A 91 -9.08 -14.21 15.93
CA GLY A 91 -8.73 -15.46 15.27
C GLY A 91 -7.31 -15.35 14.70
N GLY A 92 -6.69 -16.47 14.38
CA GLY A 92 -5.33 -16.51 13.86
C GLY A 92 -5.13 -15.57 12.68
N LEU A 93 -3.91 -15.08 12.54
CA LEU A 93 -3.52 -14.25 11.39
C LEU A 93 -3.68 -15.08 10.11
N GLY A 94 -4.52 -14.62 9.20
CA GLY A 94 -4.66 -15.20 7.87
C GLY A 94 -3.40 -15.00 7.01
N PRO A 95 -3.39 -15.48 5.77
CA PRO A 95 -2.26 -15.28 4.88
C PRO A 95 -2.04 -13.78 4.61
N ARG A 96 -0.77 -13.42 4.40
CA ARG A 96 -0.42 -12.09 3.92
C ARG A 96 -0.88 -11.96 2.47
N THR A 97 -1.45 -10.81 2.14
CA THR A 97 -1.95 -10.52 0.80
C THR A 97 -1.49 -9.13 0.38
N LEU A 98 -0.96 -9.05 -0.82
CA LEU A 98 -0.62 -7.80 -1.48
C LEU A 98 -1.81 -7.38 -2.32
N PHE A 99 -2.39 -6.24 -2.00
CA PHE A 99 -3.49 -5.64 -2.73
C PHE A 99 -2.94 -4.62 -3.73
N THR A 100 -3.32 -4.77 -4.99
CA THR A 100 -2.80 -3.98 -6.11
C THR A 100 -3.83 -2.97 -6.64
N GLU A 101 -5.11 -3.17 -6.33
CA GLU A 101 -6.19 -2.28 -6.73
C GLU A 101 -6.75 -1.50 -5.55
N ARG A 102 -7.08 -0.24 -5.80
CA ARG A 102 -7.71 0.65 -4.83
C ARG A 102 -9.04 0.10 -4.34
N ARG A 103 -9.27 0.20 -3.04
CA ARG A 103 -10.54 -0.09 -2.37
C ARG A 103 -10.89 1.07 -1.41
N PRO A 104 -12.15 1.20 -0.96
CA PRO A 104 -12.48 2.22 0.04
C PRO A 104 -11.59 2.18 1.28
N ALA A 105 -11.22 0.98 1.75
CA ALA A 105 -10.41 0.79 2.95
C ALA A 105 -8.92 1.15 2.80
N TYR A 106 -8.39 1.25 1.58
CA TYR A 106 -6.97 1.53 1.33
C TYR A 106 -6.70 2.06 -0.07
N GLU A 107 -5.57 2.76 -0.23
CA GLU A 107 -5.06 3.16 -1.54
C GLU A 107 -4.17 2.07 -2.13
N ALA A 108 -4.31 1.86 -3.42
CA ALA A 108 -3.40 1.06 -4.24
C ALA A 108 -3.44 1.57 -5.68
N LYS A 109 -2.43 1.20 -6.47
CA LYS A 109 -2.28 1.62 -7.88
C LYS A 109 -1.55 0.53 -8.63
N ASN A 110 -2.03 0.20 -9.81
CA ASN A 110 -1.46 -0.86 -10.64
C ASN A 110 -1.49 -0.43 -12.11
N ARG A 111 -0.33 -0.22 -12.70
CA ARG A 111 -0.18 0.11 -14.13
C ARG A 111 0.22 -1.10 -14.97
N TYR A 112 0.48 -2.24 -14.35
CA TYR A 112 1.05 -3.41 -15.00
C TYR A 112 0.05 -4.54 -15.25
N GLY A 113 -1.23 -4.34 -14.93
CA GLY A 113 -2.25 -5.36 -15.11
C GLY A 113 -2.13 -6.55 -14.14
N LEU A 114 -1.49 -6.36 -12.99
CA LEU A 114 -1.40 -7.37 -11.93
C LEU A 114 -2.79 -7.79 -11.42
N PRO A 115 -2.93 -9.04 -10.96
CA PRO A 115 -4.15 -9.46 -10.27
C PRO A 115 -4.48 -8.55 -9.08
N PRO A 116 -5.76 -8.30 -8.77
CA PRO A 116 -6.18 -7.42 -7.68
C PRO A 116 -5.62 -7.78 -6.31
N GLU A 117 -5.43 -9.07 -6.09
CA GLU A 117 -4.91 -9.66 -4.85
C GLU A 117 -3.83 -10.70 -5.21
N ILE A 118 -2.67 -10.57 -4.58
CA ILE A 118 -1.56 -11.51 -4.75
C ILE A 118 -1.24 -12.10 -3.37
N PRO A 119 -1.46 -13.41 -3.16
CA PRO A 119 -1.04 -14.06 -1.94
C PRO A 119 0.49 -13.99 -1.78
N VAL A 120 0.95 -13.51 -0.65
CA VAL A 120 2.38 -13.49 -0.31
C VAL A 120 2.68 -14.76 0.48
N GLY A 121 3.54 -15.60 -0.06
CA GLY A 121 3.96 -16.84 0.56
C GLY A 121 4.65 -16.64 1.91
N GLU A 122 5.04 -17.72 2.54
CA GLU A 122 5.90 -17.70 3.72
C GLU A 122 7.25 -17.04 3.39
N VAL A 123 8.01 -16.66 4.42
CA VAL A 123 9.23 -15.85 4.26
C VAL A 123 10.24 -16.49 3.30
N ASP A 124 10.31 -17.81 3.28
CA ASP A 124 11.16 -18.61 2.38
C ASP A 124 10.69 -18.60 0.90
N LYS A 125 9.43 -18.24 0.64
CA LYS A 125 8.81 -18.17 -0.69
C LYS A 125 8.48 -16.75 -1.17
N MET A 126 8.94 -15.74 -0.43
CA MET A 126 8.68 -14.34 -0.81
C MET A 126 9.37 -13.96 -2.12
N ALA A 127 10.52 -14.56 -2.43
CA ALA A 127 11.22 -14.36 -3.70
C ALA A 127 10.33 -14.74 -4.89
N ASP A 128 9.68 -15.90 -4.84
CA ASP A 128 8.79 -16.38 -5.89
C ASP A 128 7.62 -15.40 -6.16
N THR A 129 7.11 -14.76 -5.12
CA THR A 129 6.06 -13.74 -5.26
C THR A 129 6.57 -12.52 -6.02
N TRP A 130 7.79 -12.06 -5.73
CA TRP A 130 8.39 -10.91 -6.41
C TRP A 130 8.77 -11.24 -7.85
N ASP A 131 9.30 -12.42 -8.11
CA ASP A 131 9.61 -12.87 -9.47
C ASP A 131 8.35 -12.89 -10.33
N GLY A 132 7.24 -13.42 -9.81
CA GLY A 132 5.93 -13.36 -10.47
C GLY A 132 5.42 -11.93 -10.73
N ILE A 133 5.65 -10.99 -9.82
CA ILE A 133 5.31 -9.57 -10.03
C ILE A 133 6.18 -8.95 -11.12
N LEU A 134 7.48 -9.23 -11.12
CA LEU A 134 8.42 -8.69 -12.09
C LEU A 134 8.12 -9.17 -13.53
N GLU A 135 7.57 -10.35 -13.70
CA GLU A 135 7.09 -10.83 -15.01
C GLU A 135 6.04 -9.89 -15.61
N TYR A 136 5.14 -9.32 -14.83
CA TYR A 136 4.17 -8.32 -15.30
C TYR A 136 4.79 -6.96 -15.59
N VAL A 137 5.89 -6.64 -14.93
CA VAL A 137 6.56 -5.34 -15.09
C VAL A 137 7.38 -5.29 -16.38
N PHE A 138 7.97 -6.43 -16.79
CA PHE A 138 8.89 -6.50 -17.92
C PHE A 138 8.29 -7.13 -19.19
N ASN A 139 7.05 -7.61 -19.16
CA ASN A 139 6.29 -8.03 -20.33
C ASN A 139 5.40 -6.91 -20.86
#